data_397631fd89c50134c2517638173f23eb
#
_entry.id   397631fd89c50134c2517638173f23eb
#
_cell.length_a   1.000
_cell.length_b   1.000
_cell.length_c   1.000
_cell.angle_alpha   90.00
_cell.angle_beta   90.00
_cell.angle_gamma   90.00
#
_symmetry.space_group_name_H-M   'P 1'
#
loop_
_entity.id
_entity.type
_entity.pdbx_description
1 polymer ?
#
loop_
_entity_poly.entity_id
_entity_poly.type
_entity_poly.pdbx_seq_one_letter_code
_entity_poly.pdbx_strand_id
1 'polypeptide(L)'
;TNELAQARESLARRLQGVDPTDFAALRKAYDAYAENDPLPEMSTMSEIDLGGVSCLGLLPKGCSGDHVILWAHGGGFAMGSSRSHKGLASQVAAAAKVAAIVPDYRLAPEHQHPAALEDIVITYHAILGEGVQPNRIILAGDSAGGGLAVAAAMKLKEQGAAMPAGMILLSPWVDLANRGWSHTSKAQRDPFLTTAVLDTRAKQYGGEANANLSILDADLRGLPPAFIQT
;
A
#
# COMPACT_ATOMS: atom_id res chain seq x y z
N THR A 1 1.21 -2.50 27.37
CA THR A 1 0.95 -3.96 27.35
C THR A 1 2.18 -4.67 26.81
N ASN A 2 2.38 -5.93 27.20
CA ASN A 2 3.52 -6.77 26.75
C ASN A 2 3.50 -6.91 25.20
N GLU A 3 2.34 -7.03 24.62
CA GLU A 3 2.13 -7.13 23.15
C GLU A 3 2.65 -5.92 22.39
N LEU A 4 2.41 -4.70 22.90
CA LEU A 4 2.91 -3.48 22.27
C LEU A 4 4.45 -3.40 22.31
N ALA A 5 5.05 -3.84 23.42
CA ALA A 5 6.51 -3.91 23.55
C ALA A 5 7.10 -4.94 22.58
N GLN A 6 6.48 -6.10 22.46
CA GLN A 6 6.88 -7.15 21.51
C GLN A 6 6.74 -6.69 20.06
N ALA A 7 5.64 -6.01 19.71
CA ALA A 7 5.43 -5.45 18.38
C ALA A 7 6.50 -4.40 18.02
N ARG A 8 6.84 -3.51 18.98
CA ARG A 8 7.92 -2.52 18.79
C ARG A 8 9.28 -3.17 18.60
N GLU A 9 9.60 -4.17 19.40
CA GLU A 9 10.86 -4.91 19.28
C GLU A 9 10.94 -5.66 17.95
N SER A 10 9.85 -6.29 17.54
CA SER A 10 9.73 -6.98 16.27
C SER A 10 9.94 -6.02 15.09
N LEU A 11 9.29 -4.84 15.11
CA LEU A 11 9.49 -3.80 14.09
C LEU A 11 10.95 -3.30 14.03
N ALA A 12 11.56 -3.06 15.20
CA ALA A 12 12.95 -2.59 15.26
C ALA A 12 13.94 -3.62 14.69
N ARG A 13 13.64 -4.91 14.80
CA ARG A 13 14.48 -6.00 14.27
C ARG A 13 14.40 -6.15 12.75
N ARG A 14 13.32 -5.69 12.10
CA ARG A 14 13.09 -5.88 10.65
C ARG A 14 14.27 -5.46 9.78
N LEU A 15 14.82 -4.30 10.09
CA LEU A 15 15.88 -3.70 9.28
C LEU A 15 17.20 -3.53 10.06
N GLN A 16 17.33 -4.21 11.20
CA GLN A 16 18.53 -4.13 12.03
C GLN A 16 19.75 -4.66 11.27
N GLY A 17 20.80 -3.83 11.17
CA GLY A 17 22.04 -4.20 10.50
C GLY A 17 22.00 -4.14 8.99
N VAL A 18 20.90 -3.70 8.38
CA VAL A 18 20.80 -3.48 6.94
C VAL A 18 21.24 -2.05 6.61
N ASP A 19 22.14 -1.89 5.63
CA ASP A 19 22.54 -0.58 5.13
C ASP A 19 21.30 0.15 4.55
N PRO A 20 20.94 1.33 5.06
CA PRO A 20 19.77 2.07 4.60
C PRO A 20 19.88 2.57 3.15
N THR A 21 21.05 2.48 2.53
CA THR A 21 21.30 2.83 1.13
C THR A 21 21.28 1.63 0.19
N ASP A 22 21.34 0.40 0.72
CA ASP A 22 21.21 -0.82 -0.05
C ASP A 22 19.74 -1.24 -0.17
N PHE A 23 19.06 -0.73 -1.20
CA PHE A 23 17.64 -1.01 -1.43
C PHE A 23 17.35 -2.48 -1.71
N ALA A 24 18.27 -3.21 -2.34
CA ALA A 24 18.08 -4.64 -2.58
C ALA A 24 18.08 -5.43 -1.27
N ALA A 25 19.03 -5.14 -0.37
CA ALA A 25 19.08 -5.75 0.95
C ALA A 25 17.89 -5.34 1.82
N LEU A 26 17.47 -4.06 1.78
CA LEU A 26 16.30 -3.57 2.51
C LEU A 26 15.01 -4.28 2.07
N ARG A 27 14.76 -4.41 0.78
CA ARG A 27 13.58 -5.10 0.23
C ARG A 27 13.58 -6.58 0.61
N LYS A 28 14.72 -7.24 0.46
CA LYS A 28 14.88 -8.65 0.86
C LYS A 28 14.60 -8.86 2.36
N ALA A 29 15.12 -7.99 3.22
CA ALA A 29 14.90 -8.07 4.66
C ALA A 29 13.43 -7.80 5.02
N TYR A 30 12.79 -6.86 4.31
CA TYR A 30 11.38 -6.52 4.50
C TYR A 30 10.47 -7.69 4.11
N ASP A 31 10.73 -8.35 2.99
CA ASP A 31 9.98 -9.51 2.52
C ASP A 31 10.17 -10.72 3.44
N ALA A 32 11.43 -11.01 3.83
CA ALA A 32 11.75 -12.13 4.71
C ALA A 32 11.05 -12.03 6.08
N TYR A 33 10.82 -10.83 6.59
CA TYR A 33 10.11 -10.64 7.84
C TYR A 33 8.65 -11.13 7.77
N ALA A 34 7.98 -10.89 6.65
CA ALA A 34 6.59 -11.27 6.46
C ALA A 34 6.40 -12.70 5.91
N GLU A 35 7.50 -13.43 5.66
CA GLU A 35 7.44 -14.77 5.08
C GLU A 35 6.64 -15.75 5.95
N ASN A 36 6.70 -15.56 7.27
CA ASN A 36 6.02 -16.40 8.27
C ASN A 36 4.70 -15.80 8.79
N ASP A 37 4.21 -14.71 8.18
CA ASP A 37 2.93 -14.14 8.58
C ASP A 37 1.80 -15.18 8.38
N PRO A 38 0.87 -15.32 9.33
CA PRO A 38 -0.19 -16.31 9.24
C PRO A 38 -1.10 -15.99 8.05
N LEU A 39 -1.33 -17.00 7.23
CA LEU A 39 -2.29 -16.92 6.11
C LEU A 39 -3.59 -17.62 6.53
N PRO A 40 -4.76 -17.13 6.08
CA PRO A 40 -5.98 -17.89 6.11
C PRO A 40 -5.86 -19.10 5.18
N GLU A 41 -6.77 -20.08 5.30
CA GLU A 41 -6.82 -21.17 4.33
C GLU A 41 -7.16 -20.61 2.94
N MET A 42 -6.30 -20.90 1.96
CA MET A 42 -6.39 -20.36 0.60
C MET A 42 -7.00 -21.37 -0.37
N SER A 43 -7.92 -20.90 -1.22
CA SER A 43 -8.35 -21.64 -2.42
C SER A 43 -7.32 -21.51 -3.53
N THR A 44 -6.84 -20.28 -3.77
CA THR A 44 -5.84 -20.00 -4.79
C THR A 44 -4.91 -18.88 -4.33
N MET A 45 -3.63 -19.03 -4.62
CA MET A 45 -2.62 -17.99 -4.52
C MET A 45 -1.70 -18.15 -5.73
N SER A 46 -1.69 -17.16 -6.63
CA SER A 46 -0.98 -17.24 -7.91
C SER A 46 -0.41 -15.90 -8.33
N GLU A 47 0.73 -15.93 -8.97
CA GLU A 47 1.26 -14.78 -9.70
C GLU A 47 0.42 -14.58 -10.97
N ILE A 48 0.03 -13.35 -11.24
CA ILE A 48 -0.76 -12.93 -12.41
C ILE A 48 -0.18 -11.64 -12.98
N ASP A 49 -0.32 -11.43 -14.28
CA ASP A 49 0.02 -10.15 -14.92
C ASP A 49 -1.28 -9.38 -15.21
N LEU A 50 -1.31 -8.12 -14.79
CA LEU A 50 -2.42 -7.23 -15.03
C LEU A 50 -1.95 -5.95 -15.72
N GLY A 51 -2.01 -5.95 -17.03
CA GLY A 51 -1.62 -4.81 -17.84
C GLY A 51 -0.10 -4.56 -17.86
N GLY A 52 0.71 -5.59 -17.69
CA GLY A 52 2.17 -5.52 -17.59
C GLY A 52 2.70 -5.30 -16.16
N VAL A 53 1.81 -5.29 -15.17
CA VAL A 53 2.17 -5.23 -13.75
C VAL A 53 2.06 -6.63 -13.16
N SER A 54 3.17 -7.14 -12.60
CA SER A 54 3.15 -8.40 -11.84
C SER A 54 2.35 -8.20 -10.55
N CYS A 55 1.43 -9.12 -10.29
CA CYS A 55 0.56 -9.08 -9.12
C CYS A 55 0.47 -10.45 -8.46
N LEU A 56 0.18 -10.48 -7.17
CA LEU A 56 -0.21 -11.68 -6.47
C LEU A 56 -1.74 -11.70 -6.30
N GLY A 57 -2.39 -12.67 -6.94
CA GLY A 57 -3.81 -12.96 -6.77
C GLY A 57 -4.02 -13.86 -5.55
N LEU A 58 -4.93 -13.45 -4.67
CA LEU A 58 -5.23 -14.11 -3.39
C LEU A 58 -6.73 -14.41 -3.32
N LEU A 59 -7.11 -15.68 -3.27
CA LEU A 59 -8.49 -16.10 -3.05
C LEU A 59 -8.55 -17.00 -1.81
N PRO A 60 -8.95 -16.49 -0.65
CA PRO A 60 -9.16 -17.29 0.55
C PRO A 60 -10.28 -18.31 0.35
N LYS A 61 -10.23 -19.42 1.08
CA LYS A 61 -11.23 -20.49 0.98
C LYS A 61 -12.61 -19.98 1.38
N GLY A 62 -13.62 -20.34 0.58
CA GLY A 62 -15.01 -19.94 0.81
C GLY A 62 -15.31 -18.47 0.45
N CYS A 63 -14.37 -17.79 -0.19
CA CYS A 63 -14.59 -16.44 -0.70
C CYS A 63 -15.05 -16.46 -2.17
N SER A 64 -15.80 -15.42 -2.55
CA SER A 64 -16.17 -15.17 -3.93
C SER A 64 -15.07 -14.39 -4.65
N GLY A 65 -14.82 -14.73 -5.92
CA GLY A 65 -14.00 -13.94 -6.82
C GLY A 65 -14.73 -12.76 -7.48
N ASP A 66 -16.02 -12.56 -7.18
CA ASP A 66 -16.84 -11.54 -7.83
C ASP A 66 -16.52 -10.11 -7.34
N HIS A 67 -15.92 -9.98 -6.15
CA HIS A 67 -15.48 -8.73 -5.57
C HIS A 67 -13.99 -8.82 -5.31
N VAL A 68 -13.28 -7.72 -5.52
CA VAL A 68 -11.82 -7.66 -5.49
C VAL A 68 -11.36 -6.49 -4.64
N ILE A 69 -10.42 -6.76 -3.75
CA ILE A 69 -9.62 -5.73 -3.09
C ILE A 69 -8.33 -5.57 -3.88
N LEU A 70 -8.14 -4.41 -4.50
CA LEU A 70 -6.85 -4.01 -5.06
C LEU A 70 -6.02 -3.35 -3.94
N TRP A 71 -5.03 -4.09 -3.45
CA TRP A 71 -4.22 -3.71 -2.29
C TRP A 71 -2.89 -3.10 -2.72
N ALA A 72 -2.72 -1.80 -2.54
CA ALA A 72 -1.42 -1.15 -2.66
C ALA A 72 -0.65 -1.34 -1.34
N HIS A 73 0.49 -2.01 -1.39
CA HIS A 73 1.26 -2.33 -0.20
C HIS A 73 2.00 -1.13 0.38
N GLY A 74 2.27 -1.14 1.70
CA GLY A 74 3.12 -0.17 2.37
C GLY A 74 4.61 -0.37 2.08
N GLY A 75 5.46 0.43 2.74
CA GLY A 75 6.93 0.34 2.60
C GLY A 75 7.59 1.64 2.14
N GLY A 76 6.93 2.79 2.32
CA GLY A 76 7.49 4.13 2.03
C GLY A 76 7.82 4.31 0.55
N PHE A 77 7.08 3.68 -0.36
CA PHE A 77 7.29 3.65 -1.82
C PHE A 77 8.63 3.05 -2.27
N ALA A 78 9.48 2.61 -1.35
CA ALA A 78 10.84 2.15 -1.64
C ALA A 78 11.09 0.68 -1.26
N MET A 79 10.19 0.10 -0.47
CA MET A 79 10.22 -1.27 0.01
C MET A 79 8.82 -1.89 -0.08
N GLY A 80 8.72 -3.16 0.33
CA GLY A 80 7.49 -3.92 0.24
C GLY A 80 7.31 -4.59 -1.11
N SER A 81 6.39 -5.53 -1.13
CA SER A 81 6.03 -6.33 -2.30
C SER A 81 4.70 -7.03 -2.05
N SER A 82 4.18 -7.69 -3.06
CA SER A 82 3.05 -8.61 -2.91
C SER A 82 3.35 -9.72 -1.87
N ARG A 83 4.60 -10.16 -1.77
CA ARG A 83 5.05 -11.18 -0.81
C ARG A 83 5.01 -10.69 0.62
N SER A 84 5.48 -9.47 0.88
CA SER A 84 5.50 -8.89 2.23
C SER A 84 4.11 -8.54 2.75
N HIS A 85 3.12 -8.37 1.87
CA HIS A 85 1.75 -8.00 2.26
C HIS A 85 0.70 -9.09 2.01
N LYS A 86 1.12 -10.28 1.52
CA LYS A 86 0.20 -11.42 1.31
C LYS A 86 -0.60 -11.78 2.57
N GLY A 87 0.05 -11.74 3.75
CA GLY A 87 -0.58 -12.03 5.03
C GLY A 87 -1.69 -11.04 5.34
N LEU A 88 -1.36 -9.75 5.37
CA LEU A 88 -2.32 -8.68 5.67
C LEU A 88 -3.47 -8.64 4.65
N ALA A 89 -3.15 -8.64 3.36
CA ALA A 89 -4.15 -8.57 2.29
C ALA A 89 -5.08 -9.78 2.30
N SER A 90 -4.55 -11.01 2.51
CA SER A 90 -5.38 -12.22 2.56
C SER A 90 -6.27 -12.29 3.80
N GLN A 91 -5.81 -11.80 4.97
CA GLN A 91 -6.62 -11.71 6.17
C GLN A 91 -7.81 -10.78 5.99
N VAL A 92 -7.58 -9.58 5.40
CA VAL A 92 -8.66 -8.63 5.10
C VAL A 92 -9.62 -9.21 4.05
N ALA A 93 -9.09 -9.85 3.00
CA ALA A 93 -9.88 -10.49 1.97
C ALA A 93 -10.76 -11.62 2.54
N ALA A 94 -10.20 -12.46 3.42
CA ALA A 94 -10.93 -13.54 4.09
C ALA A 94 -12.05 -12.99 5.00
N ALA A 95 -11.77 -11.94 5.77
CA ALA A 95 -12.77 -11.29 6.62
C ALA A 95 -13.92 -10.69 5.81
N ALA A 96 -13.61 -10.10 4.66
CA ALA A 96 -14.58 -9.53 3.72
C ALA A 96 -15.24 -10.59 2.80
N LYS A 97 -14.74 -11.83 2.79
CA LYS A 97 -15.16 -12.94 1.90
C LYS A 97 -15.02 -12.61 0.41
N VAL A 98 -13.93 -11.97 0.04
CA VAL A 98 -13.63 -11.55 -1.34
C VAL A 98 -12.21 -11.96 -1.75
N ALA A 99 -11.86 -11.77 -3.02
CA ALA A 99 -10.49 -11.89 -3.50
C ALA A 99 -9.67 -10.64 -3.19
N ALA A 100 -8.33 -10.77 -3.16
CA ALA A 100 -7.44 -9.63 -3.19
C ALA A 100 -6.40 -9.77 -4.31
N ILE A 101 -5.94 -8.64 -4.83
CA ILE A 101 -4.86 -8.52 -5.80
C ILE A 101 -3.86 -7.53 -5.22
N VAL A 102 -2.61 -7.97 -5.13
CA VAL A 102 -1.51 -7.15 -4.58
C VAL A 102 -0.47 -6.93 -5.68
N PRO A 103 -0.42 -5.74 -6.30
CA PRO A 103 0.58 -5.43 -7.32
C PRO A 103 1.97 -5.27 -6.74
N ASP A 104 3.00 -5.75 -7.46
CA ASP A 104 4.40 -5.39 -7.27
C ASP A 104 4.67 -4.13 -8.09
N TYR A 105 4.15 -3.00 -7.65
CA TYR A 105 4.31 -1.72 -8.33
C TYR A 105 5.76 -1.25 -8.28
N ARG A 106 6.19 -0.45 -9.26
CA ARG A 106 7.55 0.09 -9.38
C ARG A 106 7.91 0.95 -8.18
N LEU A 107 9.09 0.69 -7.60
CA LEU A 107 9.56 1.29 -6.36
C LEU A 107 10.60 2.39 -6.60
N ALA A 108 10.57 3.40 -5.73
CA ALA A 108 11.62 4.40 -5.61
C ALA A 108 12.88 3.78 -4.92
N PRO A 109 14.05 4.36 -5.13
CA PRO A 109 14.34 5.56 -5.92
C PRO A 109 14.49 5.29 -7.42
N GLU A 110 14.53 4.02 -7.86
CA GLU A 110 14.74 3.66 -9.27
C GLU A 110 13.59 4.16 -10.15
N HIS A 111 12.37 4.14 -9.60
CA HIS A 111 11.17 4.60 -10.27
C HIS A 111 10.42 5.59 -9.37
N GLN A 112 10.69 6.88 -9.60
CA GLN A 112 10.04 7.95 -8.85
C GLN A 112 8.57 8.14 -9.28
N HIS A 113 7.85 8.97 -8.53
CA HIS A 113 6.51 9.42 -8.93
C HIS A 113 6.54 9.92 -10.40
N PRO A 114 5.55 9.52 -11.24
CA PRO A 114 4.30 8.84 -10.90
C PRO A 114 4.30 7.30 -11.08
N ALA A 115 5.45 6.64 -11.23
CA ALA A 115 5.52 5.24 -11.66
C ALA A 115 4.63 4.28 -10.83
N ALA A 116 4.73 4.32 -9.50
CA ALA A 116 3.89 3.50 -8.63
C ALA A 116 2.40 3.80 -8.79
N LEU A 117 2.03 5.07 -8.93
CA LEU A 117 0.65 5.49 -9.16
C LEU A 117 0.11 4.96 -10.50
N GLU A 118 0.92 5.06 -11.56
CA GLU A 118 0.56 4.53 -12.87
C GLU A 118 0.31 3.02 -12.81
N ASP A 119 1.14 2.27 -12.11
CA ASP A 119 1.00 0.82 -11.99
C ASP A 119 -0.30 0.44 -11.27
N ILE A 120 -0.69 1.14 -10.20
CA ILE A 120 -1.99 0.90 -9.55
C ILE A 120 -3.17 1.23 -10.47
N VAL A 121 -3.09 2.33 -11.23
CA VAL A 121 -4.15 2.73 -12.18
C VAL A 121 -4.23 1.74 -13.33
N ILE A 122 -3.09 1.27 -13.87
CA ILE A 122 -3.03 0.23 -14.91
C ILE A 122 -3.68 -1.05 -14.40
N THR A 123 -3.30 -1.51 -13.20
CA THR A 123 -3.87 -2.72 -12.59
C THR A 123 -5.38 -2.58 -12.40
N TYR A 124 -5.87 -1.43 -11.94
CA TYR A 124 -7.31 -1.16 -11.82
C TYR A 124 -8.04 -1.31 -13.16
N HIS A 125 -7.52 -0.69 -14.22
CA HIS A 125 -8.10 -0.80 -15.55
C HIS A 125 -8.03 -2.23 -16.11
N ALA A 126 -6.96 -2.96 -15.83
CA ALA A 126 -6.84 -4.36 -16.23
C ALA A 126 -7.90 -5.24 -15.52
N ILE A 127 -8.15 -5.03 -14.23
CA ILE A 127 -9.22 -5.71 -13.49
C ILE A 127 -10.60 -5.43 -14.13
N LEU A 128 -10.85 -4.18 -14.54
CA LEU A 128 -12.08 -3.86 -15.30
C LEU A 128 -12.13 -4.60 -16.64
N GLY A 129 -10.98 -4.71 -17.33
CA GLY A 129 -10.83 -5.45 -18.59
C GLY A 129 -11.14 -6.94 -18.46
N GLU A 130 -10.88 -7.54 -17.30
CA GLU A 130 -11.27 -8.92 -16.96
C GLU A 130 -12.78 -9.06 -16.63
N GLY A 131 -13.55 -7.99 -16.76
CA GLY A 131 -15.01 -7.99 -16.58
C GLY A 131 -15.49 -7.73 -15.16
N VAL A 132 -14.60 -7.45 -14.20
CA VAL A 132 -15.01 -7.06 -12.84
C VAL A 132 -15.64 -5.67 -12.88
N GLN A 133 -16.85 -5.55 -12.33
CA GLN A 133 -17.56 -4.27 -12.31
C GLN A 133 -16.91 -3.30 -11.33
N PRO A 134 -16.86 -1.98 -11.64
CA PRO A 134 -16.19 -1.00 -10.76
C PRO A 134 -16.77 -0.96 -9.35
N ASN A 135 -18.09 -1.15 -9.20
CA ASN A 135 -18.76 -1.22 -7.89
C ASN A 135 -18.48 -2.53 -7.11
N ARG A 136 -17.63 -3.41 -7.63
CA ARG A 136 -17.11 -4.62 -6.99
C ARG A 136 -15.62 -4.55 -6.70
N ILE A 137 -14.99 -3.40 -6.94
CA ILE A 137 -13.58 -3.18 -6.64
C ILE A 137 -13.45 -2.22 -5.46
N ILE A 138 -12.64 -2.60 -4.49
CA ILE A 138 -12.22 -1.74 -3.37
C ILE A 138 -10.74 -1.42 -3.57
N LEU A 139 -10.36 -0.15 -3.55
CA LEU A 139 -8.96 0.23 -3.42
C LEU A 139 -8.57 0.15 -1.95
N ALA A 140 -7.46 -0.50 -1.65
CA ALA A 140 -6.99 -0.63 -0.29
C ALA A 140 -5.48 -0.40 -0.20
N GLY A 141 -5.01 -0.11 0.99
CA GLY A 141 -3.58 -0.04 1.25
C GLY A 141 -3.25 0.45 2.64
N ASP A 142 -2.02 0.20 3.03
CA ASP A 142 -1.46 0.61 4.31
C ASP A 142 -0.32 1.61 4.11
N SER A 143 -0.15 2.56 5.03
CA SER A 143 0.96 3.52 5.03
C SER A 143 1.09 4.25 3.68
N ALA A 144 2.24 4.16 3.00
CA ALA A 144 2.47 4.68 1.65
C ALA A 144 1.47 4.13 0.63
N GLY A 145 1.12 2.84 0.73
CA GLY A 145 0.11 2.21 -0.13
C GLY A 145 -1.29 2.78 0.10
N GLY A 146 -1.63 3.14 1.34
CA GLY A 146 -2.87 3.85 1.64
C GLY A 146 -2.93 5.23 0.97
N GLY A 147 -1.84 5.98 0.99
CA GLY A 147 -1.70 7.22 0.22
C GLY A 147 -1.84 6.98 -1.28
N LEU A 148 -1.20 5.91 -1.79
CA LEU A 148 -1.27 5.53 -3.20
C LEU A 148 -2.68 5.15 -3.64
N ALA A 149 -3.46 4.47 -2.80
CA ALA A 149 -4.86 4.14 -3.08
C ALA A 149 -5.73 5.39 -3.23
N VAL A 150 -5.54 6.41 -2.38
CA VAL A 150 -6.23 7.71 -2.52
C VAL A 150 -5.78 8.42 -3.80
N ALA A 151 -4.47 8.48 -4.06
CA ALA A 151 -3.93 9.10 -5.28
C ALA A 151 -4.46 8.42 -6.55
N ALA A 152 -4.59 7.08 -6.53
CA ALA A 152 -5.19 6.33 -7.64
C ALA A 152 -6.66 6.69 -7.84
N ALA A 153 -7.46 6.78 -6.76
CA ALA A 153 -8.85 7.22 -6.85
C ALA A 153 -8.97 8.65 -7.44
N MET A 154 -8.08 9.55 -7.02
CA MET A 154 -8.02 10.91 -7.60
C MET A 154 -7.69 10.87 -9.09
N LYS A 155 -6.72 10.06 -9.49
CA LYS A 155 -6.31 9.91 -10.90
C LYS A 155 -7.41 9.32 -11.77
N LEU A 156 -8.13 8.30 -11.26
CA LEU A 156 -9.30 7.74 -11.93
C LEU A 156 -10.41 8.76 -12.11
N LYS A 157 -10.69 9.58 -11.08
CA LYS A 157 -11.64 10.68 -11.17
C LYS A 157 -11.23 11.71 -12.25
N GLU A 158 -9.96 12.11 -12.27
CA GLU A 158 -9.40 13.03 -13.28
C GLU A 158 -9.58 12.49 -14.70
N GLN A 159 -9.42 11.18 -14.88
CA GLN A 159 -9.62 10.48 -16.16
C GLN A 159 -11.09 10.30 -16.54
N GLY A 160 -12.03 10.63 -15.66
CA GLY A 160 -13.46 10.33 -15.87
C GLY A 160 -13.75 8.83 -15.89
N ALA A 161 -12.88 8.02 -15.29
CA ALA A 161 -13.04 6.58 -15.22
C ALA A 161 -14.18 6.19 -14.26
N ALA A 162 -14.71 4.98 -14.45
CA ALA A 162 -15.66 4.41 -13.51
C ALA A 162 -14.99 4.18 -12.16
N MET A 163 -15.59 4.72 -11.09
CA MET A 163 -14.99 4.74 -9.76
C MET A 163 -15.17 3.42 -9.01
N PRO A 164 -14.20 2.99 -8.17
CA PRO A 164 -14.35 1.83 -7.31
C PRO A 164 -15.46 2.04 -6.27
N ALA A 165 -15.92 0.95 -5.64
CA ALA A 165 -17.00 0.97 -4.66
C ALA A 165 -16.62 1.70 -3.36
N GLY A 166 -15.34 1.69 -2.99
CA GLY A 166 -14.87 2.28 -1.74
C GLY A 166 -13.36 2.15 -1.56
N MET A 167 -12.88 2.62 -0.43
CA MET A 167 -11.48 2.53 -0.04
C MET A 167 -11.33 1.96 1.38
N ILE A 168 -10.26 1.16 1.61
CA ILE A 168 -9.82 0.70 2.94
C ILE A 168 -8.39 1.20 3.15
N LEU A 169 -8.22 2.11 4.10
CA LEU A 169 -6.97 2.83 4.31
C LEU A 169 -6.45 2.56 5.72
N LEU A 170 -5.34 1.85 5.83
CA LEU A 170 -4.72 1.54 7.13
C LEU A 170 -3.54 2.48 7.38
N SER A 171 -3.67 3.37 8.34
CA SER A 171 -2.66 4.39 8.68
C SER A 171 -2.08 5.07 7.43
N PRO A 172 -2.91 5.62 6.53
CA PRO A 172 -2.45 6.08 5.22
C PRO A 172 -1.49 7.27 5.34
N TRP A 173 -0.38 7.22 4.61
CA TRP A 173 0.55 8.36 4.52
C TRP A 173 0.11 9.30 3.39
N VAL A 174 -0.64 10.34 3.76
CA VAL A 174 -1.30 11.27 2.81
C VAL A 174 -0.66 12.66 2.75
N ASP A 175 0.29 12.96 3.63
CA ASP A 175 1.03 14.22 3.65
C ASP A 175 2.53 13.97 3.53
N LEU A 176 3.06 13.99 2.30
CA LEU A 176 4.47 13.77 2.04
C LEU A 176 5.37 14.94 2.49
N ALA A 177 4.77 16.08 2.82
CA ALA A 177 5.47 17.20 3.46
C ALA A 177 5.57 17.05 4.99
N ASN A 178 4.95 16.00 5.57
CA ASN A 178 4.99 15.67 7.00
C ASN A 178 4.67 16.85 7.93
N ARG A 179 3.67 17.68 7.58
CA ARG A 179 3.30 18.94 8.26
C ARG A 179 2.52 18.74 9.56
N GLY A 180 2.08 17.51 9.84
CA GLY A 180 1.29 17.20 11.01
C GLY A 180 2.02 17.57 12.31
N TRP A 181 1.34 18.28 13.24
CA TRP A 181 1.94 18.70 14.53
C TRP A 181 2.49 17.53 15.37
N SER A 182 1.99 16.31 15.18
CA SER A 182 2.46 15.11 15.86
C SER A 182 3.89 14.73 15.50
N HIS A 183 4.38 15.12 14.33
CA HIS A 183 5.77 14.90 13.93
C HIS A 183 6.77 15.62 14.86
N THR A 184 6.36 16.72 15.47
CA THR A 184 7.15 17.45 16.48
C THR A 184 6.77 17.06 17.90
N SER A 185 5.50 17.13 18.26
CA SER A 185 5.04 16.94 19.64
C SER A 185 5.13 15.50 20.16
N LYS A 186 5.15 14.51 19.24
CA LYS A 186 5.25 13.08 19.56
C LYS A 186 6.48 12.41 18.94
N ALA A 187 7.46 13.18 18.47
CA ALA A 187 8.65 12.67 17.76
C ALA A 187 9.41 11.56 18.50
N GLN A 188 9.39 11.58 19.84
CA GLN A 188 10.06 10.58 20.68
C GLN A 188 9.22 9.32 20.94
N ARG A 189 7.96 9.26 20.45
CA ARG A 189 7.05 8.15 20.73
C ARG A 189 7.09 7.05 19.69
N ASP A 190 7.46 7.39 18.44
CA ASP A 190 7.65 6.44 17.36
C ASP A 190 9.15 6.19 17.15
N PRO A 191 9.67 5.03 17.53
CA PRO A 191 11.10 4.73 17.36
C PRO A 191 11.44 4.31 15.93
N PHE A 192 10.45 4.07 15.06
CA PHE A 192 10.63 3.50 13.73
C PHE A 192 10.39 4.54 12.62
N LEU A 193 9.23 5.20 12.63
CA LEU A 193 8.86 6.20 11.63
C LEU A 193 9.17 7.62 12.13
N THR A 194 10.47 7.94 12.21
CA THR A 194 10.88 9.31 12.53
C THR A 194 10.61 10.24 11.36
N THR A 195 10.44 11.55 11.64
CA THR A 195 10.26 12.56 10.58
C THR A 195 11.39 12.51 9.56
N ALA A 196 12.64 12.33 10.00
CA ALA A 196 13.81 12.23 9.12
C ALA A 196 13.71 11.02 8.15
N VAL A 197 13.20 9.87 8.61
CA VAL A 197 12.97 8.70 7.76
C VAL A 197 11.88 9.00 6.75
N LEU A 198 10.76 9.58 7.17
CA LEU A 198 9.66 9.94 6.29
C LEU A 198 10.07 10.98 5.24
N ASP A 199 10.79 12.03 5.63
CA ASP A 199 11.32 13.04 4.71
C ASP A 199 12.24 12.43 3.65
N THR A 200 13.11 11.50 4.09
CA THR A 200 13.98 10.77 3.17
C THR A 200 13.17 9.97 2.15
N ARG A 201 12.16 9.22 2.60
CA ARG A 201 11.30 8.42 1.71
C ARG A 201 10.46 9.30 0.78
N ALA A 202 9.89 10.39 1.29
CA ALA A 202 9.17 11.35 0.48
C ALA A 202 10.04 11.93 -0.65
N LYS A 203 11.28 12.30 -0.32
CA LYS A 203 12.25 12.81 -1.30
C LYS A 203 12.66 11.74 -2.33
N GLN A 204 12.84 10.50 -1.92
CA GLN A 204 13.15 9.39 -2.83
C GLN A 204 12.00 9.14 -3.81
N TYR A 205 10.76 9.20 -3.34
CA TYR A 205 9.56 8.97 -4.15
C TYR A 205 9.24 10.15 -5.07
N GLY A 206 9.19 11.37 -4.54
CA GLY A 206 8.71 12.56 -5.25
C GLY A 206 9.81 13.42 -5.86
N GLY A 207 11.10 13.11 -5.60
CA GLY A 207 12.20 13.97 -6.00
C GLY A 207 12.06 15.37 -5.40
N GLU A 208 12.35 16.40 -6.21
CA GLU A 208 12.21 17.81 -5.80
C GLU A 208 10.76 18.28 -5.74
N ALA A 209 9.84 17.55 -6.38
CA ALA A 209 8.41 17.89 -6.44
C ALA A 209 7.59 17.32 -5.28
N ASN A 210 8.21 16.67 -4.29
CA ASN A 210 7.52 15.92 -3.22
C ASN A 210 6.49 16.75 -2.43
N ALA A 211 6.75 18.04 -2.22
CA ALA A 211 5.84 18.94 -1.48
C ALA A 211 4.48 19.11 -2.19
N ASN A 212 4.43 18.95 -3.52
CA ASN A 212 3.22 19.08 -4.31
C ASN A 212 2.41 17.78 -4.40
N LEU A 213 2.92 16.68 -3.82
CA LEU A 213 2.27 15.38 -3.84
C LEU A 213 1.40 15.12 -2.60
N SER A 214 1.18 16.14 -1.76
CA SER A 214 0.33 16.00 -0.57
C SER A 214 -1.15 15.95 -0.96
N ILE A 215 -1.81 14.85 -0.55
CA ILE A 215 -3.24 14.62 -0.80
C ILE A 215 -4.11 15.58 0.03
N LEU A 216 -3.59 16.08 1.17
CA LEU A 216 -4.36 16.94 2.07
C LEU A 216 -4.79 18.26 1.46
N ASP A 217 -4.09 18.74 0.44
CA ASP A 217 -4.38 20.01 -0.24
C ASP A 217 -5.26 19.82 -1.49
N ALA A 218 -5.65 18.59 -1.80
CA ALA A 218 -6.40 18.25 -3.00
C ALA A 218 -7.91 18.33 -2.80
N ASP A 219 -8.65 18.46 -3.91
CA ASP A 219 -10.10 18.34 -3.90
C ASP A 219 -10.55 16.87 -3.87
N LEU A 220 -10.92 16.41 -2.70
CA LEU A 220 -11.35 15.03 -2.45
C LEU A 220 -12.86 14.79 -2.68
N ARG A 221 -13.63 15.81 -3.09
CA ARG A 221 -15.06 15.65 -3.37
C ARG A 221 -15.28 14.67 -4.51
N GLY A 222 -16.27 13.80 -4.39
CA GLY A 222 -16.60 12.78 -5.39
C GLY A 222 -15.68 11.57 -5.42
N LEU A 223 -14.75 11.44 -4.48
CA LEU A 223 -14.06 10.18 -4.25
C LEU A 223 -15.00 9.15 -3.60
N PRO A 224 -14.72 7.84 -3.75
CA PRO A 224 -15.49 6.79 -3.11
C PRO A 224 -15.47 6.90 -1.58
N PRO A 225 -16.47 6.33 -0.88
CA PRO A 225 -16.43 6.27 0.57
C PRO A 225 -15.19 5.54 1.06
N ALA A 226 -14.63 5.99 2.19
CA ALA A 226 -13.41 5.43 2.75
C ALA A 226 -13.62 4.96 4.20
N PHE A 227 -13.14 3.75 4.50
CA PHE A 227 -12.86 3.32 5.86
C PHE A 227 -11.39 3.65 6.17
N ILE A 228 -11.16 4.43 7.22
CA ILE A 228 -9.80 4.84 7.63
C ILE A 228 -9.57 4.34 9.05
N GLN A 229 -8.49 3.59 9.23
CA GLN A 229 -7.97 3.17 10.53
C GLN A 229 -6.61 3.87 10.75
N THR A 230 -6.42 4.53 11.88
CA THR A 230 -5.18 5.21 12.30
C THR A 230 -4.72 4.72 13.66
#